data_2e8ca5bf1ab4c813ccf3d47691ec41e3
#
_entry.id   2e8ca5bf1ab4c813ccf3d47691ec41e3
#
_cell.length_a   1.000
_cell.length_b   1.000
_cell.length_c   1.000
_cell.angle_alpha   90.00
_cell.angle_beta   90.00
_cell.angle_gamma   90.00
#
_symmetry.space_group_name_H-M   'P 1'
#
loop_
_entity.id
_entity.type
_entity.pdbx_description
1 polymer ?
#
loop_
_entity_poly.entity_id
_entity_poly.type
_entity_poly.pdbx_seq_one_letter_code
_entity_poly.pdbx_strand_id
1 'polypeptide(L)'
;LRAIVWDRPEVLRVAAEFAALYGVADRLELVPGDMFNDPVPAADAMLVSNILHDWDVPECRALVGKCAASLASGGRLLIHDVFLN
;
A
#
# COMPACT_ATOMS: atom_id res chain seq x y z
N LEU A 1 -7.79 -15.50 3.16
CA LEU A 1 -7.31 -14.22 2.63
C LEU A 1 -6.13 -13.71 3.43
N ARG A 2 -5.06 -13.39 2.77
CA ARG A 2 -3.89 -12.76 3.39
C ARG A 2 -3.74 -11.35 2.85
N ALA A 3 -3.38 -10.42 3.73
CA ALA A 3 -3.16 -9.03 3.37
C ALA A 3 -1.73 -8.61 3.73
N ILE A 4 -1.13 -7.81 2.86
CA ILE A 4 0.17 -7.19 3.11
C ILE A 4 -0.08 -5.71 3.40
N VAL A 5 0.44 -5.22 4.53
CA VAL A 5 0.49 -3.79 4.82
C VAL A 5 1.90 -3.32 4.55
N TRP A 6 2.06 -2.48 3.53
CA TRP A 6 3.36 -1.96 3.11
C TRP A 6 3.43 -0.48 3.43
N ASP A 7 4.29 -0.14 4.37
CA ASP A 7 4.40 1.22 4.85
C ASP A 7 5.75 1.42 5.55
N ARG A 8 5.99 2.62 6.04
CA ARG A 8 7.20 2.92 6.80
C ARG A 8 7.20 2.18 8.13
N PRO A 9 8.40 1.85 8.67
CA PRO A 9 8.50 1.05 9.91
C PRO A 9 7.72 1.63 11.09
N GLU A 10 7.72 2.95 11.26
CA GLU A 10 7.01 3.61 12.36
C GLU A 10 5.49 3.46 12.25
N VAL A 11 4.96 3.43 11.04
CA VAL A 11 3.53 3.19 10.80
C VAL A 11 3.18 1.73 11.05
N LEU A 12 4.04 0.81 10.63
CA LEU A 12 3.83 -0.62 10.83
C LEU A 12 3.81 -1.01 12.29
N ARG A 13 4.54 -0.30 13.14
CA ARG A 13 4.51 -0.54 14.57
C ARG A 13 3.11 -0.34 15.13
N VAL A 14 2.44 0.74 14.72
CA VAL A 14 1.06 1.03 15.12
C VAL A 14 0.11 0.00 14.50
N ALA A 15 0.33 -0.37 13.25
CA ALA A 15 -0.50 -1.37 12.58
C ALA A 15 -0.43 -2.72 13.31
N ALA A 16 0.75 -3.12 13.79
CA ALA A 16 0.92 -4.35 14.54
C ALA A 16 0.10 -4.35 15.84
N GLU A 17 0.08 -3.23 16.55
CA GLU A 17 -0.71 -3.08 17.78
C GLU A 17 -2.20 -3.25 17.50
N PHE A 18 -2.72 -2.58 16.46
CA PHE A 18 -4.14 -2.72 16.09
C PHE A 18 -4.46 -4.12 15.59
N ALA A 19 -3.59 -4.74 14.81
CA ALA A 19 -3.80 -6.10 14.33
C ALA A 19 -3.92 -7.10 15.49
N ALA A 20 -3.08 -6.96 16.51
CA ALA A 20 -3.16 -7.79 17.70
C ALA A 20 -4.45 -7.54 18.49
N LEU A 21 -4.84 -6.26 18.62
CA LEU A 21 -6.05 -5.89 19.35
C LEU A 21 -7.32 -6.47 18.71
N TYR A 22 -7.39 -6.47 17.37
CA TYR A 22 -8.55 -6.97 16.64
C TYR A 22 -8.44 -8.46 16.26
N GLY A 23 -7.36 -9.13 16.66
CA GLY A 23 -7.22 -10.57 16.45
C GLY A 23 -6.97 -10.99 15.00
N VAL A 24 -6.37 -10.12 14.19
CA VAL A 24 -6.13 -10.37 12.77
C VAL A 24 -4.64 -10.45 12.42
N ALA A 25 -3.77 -10.45 13.41
CA ALA A 25 -2.32 -10.42 13.18
C ALA A 25 -1.82 -11.62 12.34
N ASP A 26 -2.45 -12.78 12.46
CA ASP A 26 -2.10 -13.98 11.70
C ASP A 26 -2.46 -13.89 10.21
N ARG A 27 -3.28 -12.92 9.83
CA ARG A 27 -3.72 -12.71 8.44
C ARG A 27 -3.00 -11.54 7.76
N LEU A 28 -2.18 -10.82 8.52
CA LEU A 28 -1.46 -9.64 8.02
C LEU A 28 0.03 -9.92 7.96
N GLU A 29 0.64 -9.52 6.86
CA GLU A 29 2.08 -9.44 6.72
C GLU A 29 2.47 -7.97 6.68
N LEU A 30 3.34 -7.54 7.59
CA LEU A 30 3.79 -6.15 7.66
C LEU A 30 5.14 -6.06 6.96
N VAL A 31 5.18 -5.31 5.87
CA VAL A 31 6.38 -5.16 5.05
C VAL A 31 6.84 -3.70 5.08
N PRO A 32 7.99 -3.41 5.68
CA PRO A 32 8.51 -2.04 5.68
C PRO A 32 9.04 -1.67 4.30
N GLY A 33 8.83 -0.43 3.91
CA GLY A 33 9.35 0.06 2.65
C GLY A 33 9.07 1.53 2.42
N ASP A 34 9.80 2.07 1.44
CA ASP A 34 9.62 3.43 0.94
C ASP A 34 8.99 3.34 -0.44
N MET A 35 7.83 3.97 -0.62
CA MET A 35 7.06 3.85 -1.86
C MET A 35 7.79 4.37 -3.11
N PHE A 36 8.81 5.20 -2.95
CA PHE A 36 9.59 5.73 -4.08
C PHE A 36 10.90 4.98 -4.32
N ASN A 37 11.51 4.43 -3.27
CA ASN A 37 12.85 3.84 -3.35
C ASN A 37 12.85 2.31 -3.33
N ASP A 38 11.84 1.70 -2.74
CA ASP A 38 11.78 0.24 -2.60
C ASP A 38 10.80 -0.37 -3.62
N PRO A 39 11.01 -1.63 -4.00
CA PRO A 39 10.06 -2.31 -4.88
C PRO A 39 8.74 -2.56 -4.16
N VAL A 40 7.64 -2.43 -4.91
CA VAL A 40 6.31 -2.72 -4.38
C VAL A 40 6.12 -4.22 -4.26
N PRO A 41 5.62 -4.73 -3.12
CA PRO A 41 5.33 -6.17 -3.01
C PRO A 41 4.31 -6.62 -4.06
N ALA A 42 4.53 -7.80 -4.63
CA ALA A 42 3.61 -8.37 -5.60
C ALA A 42 2.29 -8.76 -4.93
N ALA A 43 1.18 -8.56 -5.63
CA ALA A 43 -0.14 -8.86 -5.11
C ALA A 43 -1.14 -9.08 -6.24
N ASP A 44 -2.27 -9.70 -5.91
CA ASP A 44 -3.39 -9.88 -6.85
C ASP A 44 -4.27 -8.64 -6.92
N ALA A 45 -4.30 -7.87 -5.84
CA ALA A 45 -5.02 -6.61 -5.77
C ALA A 45 -4.28 -5.67 -4.83
N MET A 46 -4.36 -4.38 -5.11
CA MET A 46 -3.73 -3.34 -4.29
C MET A 46 -4.73 -2.25 -3.98
N LEU A 47 -4.66 -1.72 -2.76
CA LEU A 47 -5.39 -0.52 -2.36
C LEU A 47 -4.39 0.58 -2.03
N VAL A 48 -4.46 1.67 -2.78
CA VAL A 48 -3.70 2.90 -2.50
C VAL A 48 -4.67 3.90 -1.89
N SER A 49 -4.52 4.16 -0.60
CA SER A 49 -5.49 4.95 0.15
C SER A 49 -4.83 6.18 0.78
N ASN A 50 -5.37 7.36 0.50
CA ASN A 50 -4.95 8.63 1.09
C ASN A 50 -3.46 8.93 0.90
N ILE A 51 -2.92 8.61 -0.27
CA ILE A 51 -1.50 8.78 -0.57
C ILE A 51 -1.29 9.83 -1.67
N LEU A 52 -2.06 9.74 -2.74
CA LEU A 52 -1.79 10.54 -3.94
C LEU A 52 -1.99 12.04 -3.72
N HIS A 53 -2.85 12.43 -2.80
CA HIS A 53 -3.12 13.85 -2.51
C HIS A 53 -1.91 14.58 -1.90
N ASP A 54 -0.93 13.84 -1.36
CA ASP A 54 0.27 14.43 -0.77
C ASP A 54 1.35 14.76 -1.81
N TRP A 55 1.15 14.36 -3.06
CA TRP A 55 2.20 14.42 -4.08
C TRP A 55 1.72 15.07 -5.37
N ASP A 56 2.66 15.59 -6.14
CA ASP A 56 2.38 16.17 -7.46
C ASP A 56 2.19 15.10 -8.52
N VAL A 57 1.74 15.50 -9.71
CA VAL A 57 1.42 14.59 -10.80
C VAL A 57 2.59 13.65 -11.18
N PRO A 58 3.85 14.14 -11.33
CA PRO A 58 4.95 13.23 -11.67
C PRO A 58 5.15 12.11 -10.65
N GLU A 59 5.06 12.42 -9.36
CA GLU A 59 5.22 11.45 -8.29
C GLU A 59 4.06 10.45 -8.27
N CYS A 60 2.84 10.94 -8.48
CA CYS A 60 1.66 10.08 -8.57
C CYS A 60 1.76 9.10 -9.73
N ARG A 61 2.21 9.56 -10.89
CA ARG A 61 2.41 8.69 -12.05
C ARG A 61 3.47 7.63 -11.79
N ALA A 62 4.57 7.99 -11.16
CA ALA A 62 5.63 7.05 -10.83
C ALA A 62 5.13 5.97 -9.87
N LEU A 63 4.39 6.36 -8.83
CA LEU A 63 3.86 5.42 -7.86
C LEU A 63 2.83 4.48 -8.46
N VAL A 64 1.87 5.01 -9.22
CA VAL A 64 0.84 4.21 -9.88
C VAL A 64 1.48 3.23 -10.87
N GLY A 65 2.50 3.67 -11.62
CA GLY A 65 3.24 2.81 -12.53
C GLY A 65 3.94 1.65 -11.81
N LYS A 66 4.57 1.91 -10.67
CA LYS A 66 5.20 0.87 -9.84
C LYS A 66 4.17 -0.15 -9.34
N CYS A 67 3.04 0.34 -8.86
CA CYS A 67 1.98 -0.54 -8.36
C CYS A 67 1.43 -1.42 -9.49
N ALA A 68 1.14 -0.83 -10.64
CA ALA A 68 0.63 -1.56 -11.79
C ALA A 68 1.61 -2.65 -12.25
N ALA A 69 2.92 -2.35 -12.26
CA ALA A 69 3.93 -3.31 -12.65
C ALA A 69 4.06 -4.49 -11.69
N SER A 70 3.67 -4.32 -10.43
CA SER A 70 3.76 -5.35 -9.39
C SER A 70 2.49 -6.19 -9.27
N LEU A 71 1.40 -5.83 -9.96
CA LEU A 71 0.16 -6.59 -9.95
C LEU A 71 0.30 -7.86 -10.77
N ALA A 72 -0.34 -8.93 -10.30
CA ALA A 72 -0.50 -10.15 -11.08
C ALA A 72 -1.36 -9.88 -12.31
N SER A 73 -1.23 -10.73 -13.34
CA SER A 73 -2.06 -10.64 -14.53
C SER A 73 -3.55 -10.72 -14.15
N GLY A 74 -4.33 -9.74 -14.60
CA GLY A 74 -5.73 -9.63 -14.21
C GLY A 74 -5.95 -9.03 -12.83
N GLY A 75 -4.91 -8.56 -12.16
CA GLY A 75 -5.01 -7.91 -10.86
C GLY A 75 -5.70 -6.56 -10.94
N ARG A 76 -6.08 -6.04 -9.76
CA ARG A 76 -6.80 -4.77 -9.64
C ARG A 76 -6.06 -3.79 -8.78
N LEU A 77 -6.02 -2.54 -9.23
CA LEU A 77 -5.52 -1.42 -8.45
C LEU A 77 -6.71 -0.54 -8.07
N LEU A 78 -6.91 -0.37 -6.76
CA LEU A 78 -7.97 0.46 -6.22
C LEU A 78 -7.33 1.72 -5.63
N ILE A 79 -7.85 2.88 -6.00
CA ILE A 79 -7.38 4.16 -5.47
C ILE A 79 -8.51 4.80 -4.68
N HIS A 80 -8.23 5.03 -3.40
CA HIS A 80 -9.15 5.71 -2.48
C HIS A 80 -8.47 6.97 -1.96
N ASP A 81 -8.94 8.13 -2.40
CA ASP A 81 -8.29 9.39 -2.05
C ASP A 81 -9.28 10.54 -2.08
N VAL A 82 -8.83 11.70 -1.58
CA VAL A 82 -9.58 12.95 -1.65
C VAL A 82 -9.08 13.74 -2.85
N PHE A 83 -9.98 14.01 -3.79
CA PHE A 83 -9.64 14.78 -4.99
C PHE A 83 -10.25 16.18 -4.89
N LEU A 84 -9.40 17.18 -5.01
CA LEU A 84 -9.80 18.58 -5.01
C LEU A 84 -9.87 19.08 -6.45
N ASN A 85 -10.99 19.68 -6.78
CA ASN A 85 -11.20 20.30 -8.11
C ASN A 85 -10.71 21.74 -8.14
#